data_19e2e0f9dc68540b32d197b294f8fc78
#
_entry.id   19e2e0f9dc68540b32d197b294f8fc78
#
_cell.length_a   1.000
_cell.length_b   1.000
_cell.length_c   1.000
_cell.angle_alpha   90.00
_cell.angle_beta   90.00
_cell.angle_gamma   90.00
#
_symmetry.space_group_name_H-M   'P 1'
#
loop_
_entity.id
_entity.type
_entity.pdbx_description
1 polymer ?
#
loop_
_entity_poly.entity_id
_entity_poly.type
_entity_poly.pdbx_seq_one_letter_code
_entity_poly.pdbx_strand_id
1 'polypeptide(L)'
;MKVLFIGGTGNISSAVSRLALSQGIDLYLLNRGKRRVDLPGARTILGDINQEKEIAKAIDGKYFDVIVNWIAFVPGEIERDIRLFRRHTSQYIFISSASIYQKPPSHPVVSESTPLANPFWQYSRDKIACEERLNRVYREEGFPMTIVRPSHTYDTVIPVAIGSWDDYTIIDRMKNGKKIIVHGDGTSLWTITHSEDFARGFVPLMGHQQAIGQSFHITSDESLNWNQIYQAVAAAADVEAKIVHIPSDFIAKFDEFQVGNLLGDKAVSTIFDNSKIKRFVPGYVATIPFNAGIKRTIEWFEKEPSRMRIKPENNHFMDQVIEAYEQVFESVPS
;
A
#
# COMPACT_ATOMS: atom_id res chain seq x y z
N MET A 1 -23.63 3.32 -11.56
CA MET A 1 -22.87 2.11 -11.19
C MET A 1 -22.95 1.94 -9.67
N LYS A 2 -23.32 0.73 -9.22
CA LYS A 2 -23.44 0.37 -7.79
C LYS A 2 -22.23 -0.45 -7.36
N VAL A 3 -21.50 0.02 -6.36
CA VAL A 3 -20.21 -0.56 -5.97
C VAL A 3 -20.20 -0.89 -4.49
N LEU A 4 -19.64 -2.06 -4.13
CA LEU A 4 -19.40 -2.45 -2.75
C LEU A 4 -17.89 -2.47 -2.47
N PHE A 5 -17.46 -1.72 -1.46
CA PHE A 5 -16.11 -1.83 -0.90
C PHE A 5 -16.14 -2.64 0.40
N ILE A 6 -15.40 -3.72 0.46
CA ILE A 6 -15.11 -4.45 1.68
C ILE A 6 -13.91 -3.73 2.32
N GLY A 7 -14.18 -2.95 3.37
CA GLY A 7 -13.28 -1.92 3.91
C GLY A 7 -13.64 -0.52 3.38
N GLY A 8 -12.72 0.16 2.68
CA GLY A 8 -13.00 1.46 2.04
C GLY A 8 -12.66 2.70 2.86
N THR A 9 -12.10 2.55 4.06
CA THR A 9 -11.74 3.64 4.97
C THR A 9 -10.26 3.65 5.39
N GLY A 10 -9.41 2.95 4.66
CA GLY A 10 -7.96 2.91 4.87
C GLY A 10 -7.22 4.02 4.11
N ASN A 11 -5.90 4.04 4.24
CA ASN A 11 -5.02 5.03 3.60
C ASN A 11 -5.26 5.18 2.09
N ILE A 12 -5.28 4.07 1.34
CA ILE A 12 -5.53 4.08 -0.11
C ILE A 12 -7.01 4.22 -0.41
N SER A 13 -7.83 3.39 0.23
CA SER A 13 -9.23 3.24 -0.11
C SER A 13 -10.07 4.49 0.20
N SER A 14 -9.67 5.34 1.15
CA SER A 14 -10.40 6.59 1.42
C SER A 14 -10.35 7.57 0.26
N ALA A 15 -9.19 7.70 -0.40
CA ALA A 15 -9.06 8.55 -1.60
C ALA A 15 -9.90 8.00 -2.75
N VAL A 16 -9.87 6.67 -2.95
CA VAL A 16 -10.70 6.00 -3.97
C VAL A 16 -12.19 6.19 -3.66
N SER A 17 -12.61 6.05 -2.40
CA SER A 17 -14.00 6.26 -1.98
C SER A 17 -14.47 7.69 -2.24
N ARG A 18 -13.65 8.70 -1.90
CA ARG A 18 -13.96 10.11 -2.18
C ARG A 18 -14.11 10.38 -3.67
N LEU A 19 -13.18 9.88 -4.49
CA LEU A 19 -13.25 10.07 -5.95
C LEU A 19 -14.45 9.34 -6.55
N ALA A 20 -14.75 8.11 -6.12
CA ALA A 20 -15.92 7.36 -6.59
C ALA A 20 -17.23 8.11 -6.29
N LEU A 21 -17.37 8.64 -5.06
CA LEU A 21 -18.55 9.43 -4.68
C LEU A 21 -18.68 10.73 -5.49
N SER A 22 -17.57 11.44 -5.71
CA SER A 22 -17.57 12.68 -6.51
C SER A 22 -17.97 12.45 -7.98
N GLN A 23 -17.77 11.23 -8.47
CA GLN A 23 -18.20 10.81 -9.81
C GLN A 23 -19.63 10.20 -9.84
N GLY A 24 -20.38 10.30 -8.76
CA GLY A 24 -21.77 9.84 -8.70
C GLY A 24 -21.93 8.31 -8.61
N ILE A 25 -20.88 7.59 -8.18
CA ILE A 25 -20.97 6.14 -7.95
C ILE A 25 -21.80 5.88 -6.68
N ASP A 26 -22.79 4.99 -6.76
CA ASP A 26 -23.58 4.52 -5.61
C ASP A 26 -22.73 3.56 -4.78
N LEU A 27 -21.97 4.13 -3.83
CA LEU A 27 -20.95 3.44 -3.06
C LEU A 27 -21.49 2.88 -1.75
N TYR A 28 -21.32 1.58 -1.57
CA TYR A 28 -21.56 0.86 -0.32
C TYR A 28 -20.24 0.49 0.34
N LEU A 29 -20.16 0.66 1.66
CA LEU A 29 -19.02 0.26 2.48
C LEU A 29 -19.43 -0.85 3.43
N LEU A 30 -18.87 -2.04 3.27
CA LEU A 30 -18.98 -3.11 4.26
C LEU A 30 -17.84 -2.97 5.26
N ASN A 31 -18.15 -2.56 6.48
CA ASN A 31 -17.18 -2.38 7.54
C ASN A 31 -17.78 -2.59 8.94
N ARG A 32 -16.89 -2.69 9.94
CA ARG A 32 -17.26 -2.91 11.36
C ARG A 32 -17.64 -1.63 12.13
N GLY A 33 -17.68 -0.49 11.45
CA GLY A 33 -17.99 0.81 12.09
C GLY A 33 -16.93 1.35 13.08
N LYS A 34 -15.75 0.74 13.15
CA LYS A 34 -14.69 1.13 14.12
C LYS A 34 -13.93 2.41 13.74
N ARG A 35 -13.82 2.69 12.44
CA ARG A 35 -13.17 3.92 11.92
C ARG A 35 -14.23 4.88 11.44
N ARG A 36 -14.23 6.10 11.96
CA ARG A 36 -15.03 7.19 11.45
C ARG A 36 -14.23 7.90 10.37
N VAL A 37 -14.58 7.69 9.12
CA VAL A 37 -14.12 8.48 7.99
C VAL A 37 -15.34 9.18 7.43
N ASP A 38 -15.23 10.50 7.30
CA ASP A 38 -16.31 11.30 6.73
C ASP A 38 -16.34 11.06 5.20
N LEU A 39 -17.35 10.32 4.76
CA LEU A 39 -17.62 9.99 3.36
C LEU A 39 -19.11 10.24 3.09
N PRO A 40 -19.52 11.52 3.02
CA PRO A 40 -20.90 11.86 2.78
C PRO A 40 -21.38 11.30 1.45
N GLY A 41 -22.53 10.64 1.47
CA GLY A 41 -23.09 9.94 0.30
C GLY A 41 -22.76 8.45 0.22
N ALA A 42 -21.80 7.93 1.00
CA ALA A 42 -21.58 6.49 1.08
C ALA A 42 -22.67 5.82 1.94
N ARG A 43 -23.12 4.65 1.49
CA ARG A 43 -24.05 3.79 2.26
C ARG A 43 -23.26 2.75 3.02
N THR A 44 -23.56 2.51 4.29
CA THR A 44 -22.85 1.53 5.11
C THR A 44 -23.67 0.26 5.28
N ILE A 45 -23.01 -0.89 5.06
CA ILE A 45 -23.43 -2.20 5.52
C ILE A 45 -22.55 -2.53 6.73
N LEU A 46 -23.14 -2.46 7.94
CA LEU A 46 -22.42 -2.82 9.16
C LEU A 46 -22.30 -4.35 9.26
N GLY A 47 -21.08 -4.84 9.42
CA GLY A 47 -20.82 -6.27 9.60
C GLY A 47 -19.33 -6.59 9.59
N ASP A 48 -18.99 -7.76 10.12
CA ASP A 48 -17.66 -8.36 9.96
C ASP A 48 -17.72 -9.35 8.79
N ILE A 49 -16.88 -9.14 7.78
CA ILE A 49 -16.81 -10.02 6.61
C ILE A 49 -16.57 -11.48 6.97
N ASN A 50 -15.97 -11.75 8.12
CA ASN A 50 -15.72 -13.11 8.62
C ASN A 50 -16.99 -13.80 9.15
N GLN A 51 -18.07 -13.05 9.39
CA GLN A 51 -19.39 -13.59 9.77
C GLN A 51 -20.21 -13.90 8.49
N GLU A 52 -19.78 -14.94 7.73
CA GLU A 52 -20.31 -15.23 6.39
C GLU A 52 -21.83 -15.29 6.33
N LYS A 53 -22.49 -15.91 7.32
CA LYS A 53 -23.96 -16.04 7.36
C LYS A 53 -24.65 -14.69 7.49
N GLU A 54 -24.11 -13.79 8.29
CA GLU A 54 -24.64 -12.45 8.49
C GLU A 54 -24.48 -11.60 7.25
N ILE A 55 -23.30 -11.67 6.62
CA ILE A 55 -23.02 -10.96 5.38
C ILE A 55 -23.89 -11.48 4.22
N ALA A 56 -24.00 -12.80 4.08
CA ALA A 56 -24.89 -13.40 3.07
C ALA A 56 -26.32 -12.86 3.19
N LYS A 57 -26.86 -12.78 4.42
CA LYS A 57 -28.18 -12.18 4.69
C LYS A 57 -28.23 -10.68 4.37
N ALA A 58 -27.16 -9.94 4.72
CA ALA A 58 -27.11 -8.49 4.48
C ALA A 58 -27.03 -8.11 3.01
N ILE A 59 -26.49 -8.98 2.15
CA ILE A 59 -26.38 -8.77 0.70
C ILE A 59 -27.45 -9.51 -0.09
N ASP A 60 -28.31 -10.28 0.57
CA ASP A 60 -29.38 -11.02 -0.10
C ASP A 60 -30.25 -10.09 -0.96
N GLY A 61 -30.57 -10.52 -2.16
CA GLY A 61 -31.30 -9.72 -3.15
C GLY A 61 -30.56 -8.48 -3.68
N LYS A 62 -29.31 -8.24 -3.26
CA LYS A 62 -28.50 -7.13 -3.77
C LYS A 62 -27.54 -7.62 -4.86
N TYR A 63 -27.36 -6.77 -5.87
CA TYR A 63 -26.36 -6.96 -6.91
C TYR A 63 -25.52 -5.69 -7.02
N PHE A 64 -24.22 -5.87 -7.16
CA PHE A 64 -23.25 -4.80 -7.31
C PHE A 64 -22.56 -4.94 -8.67
N ASP A 65 -22.45 -3.86 -9.41
CA ASP A 65 -21.68 -3.88 -10.65
C ASP A 65 -20.21 -4.25 -10.38
N VAL A 66 -19.67 -3.76 -9.25
CA VAL A 66 -18.30 -4.03 -8.82
C VAL A 66 -18.25 -4.29 -7.31
N ILE A 67 -17.47 -5.28 -6.91
CA ILE A 67 -17.08 -5.49 -5.51
C ILE A 67 -15.57 -5.36 -5.41
N VAL A 68 -15.07 -4.55 -4.48
CA VAL A 68 -13.64 -4.36 -4.23
C VAL A 68 -13.29 -4.83 -2.82
N ASN A 69 -12.33 -5.74 -2.70
CA ASN A 69 -11.82 -6.14 -1.38
C ASN A 69 -10.48 -5.49 -1.08
N TRP A 70 -10.49 -4.59 -0.09
CA TRP A 70 -9.33 -3.84 0.41
C TRP A 70 -8.59 -4.55 1.56
N ILE A 71 -9.16 -5.62 2.11
CA ILE A 71 -8.75 -6.24 3.38
C ILE A 71 -8.56 -7.74 3.31
N ALA A 72 -8.51 -8.35 2.13
CA ALA A 72 -8.13 -9.76 1.99
C ALA A 72 -6.62 -9.90 1.86
N PHE A 73 -6.03 -10.79 2.67
CA PHE A 73 -4.58 -10.99 2.75
C PHE A 73 -4.15 -12.43 2.50
N VAL A 74 -5.01 -13.41 2.76
CA VAL A 74 -4.69 -14.84 2.68
C VAL A 74 -5.69 -15.60 1.81
N PRO A 75 -5.30 -16.76 1.22
CA PRO A 75 -6.17 -17.51 0.30
C PRO A 75 -7.54 -17.90 0.87
N GLY A 76 -7.63 -18.19 2.16
CA GLY A 76 -8.90 -18.53 2.81
C GLY A 76 -9.93 -17.41 2.76
N GLU A 77 -9.47 -16.14 2.76
CA GLU A 77 -10.35 -14.98 2.61
C GLU A 77 -10.86 -14.82 1.17
N ILE A 78 -10.04 -15.20 0.18
CA ILE A 78 -10.47 -15.26 -1.23
C ILE A 78 -11.52 -16.34 -1.44
N GLU A 79 -11.35 -17.52 -0.84
CA GLU A 79 -12.34 -18.59 -0.89
C GLU A 79 -13.69 -18.15 -0.30
N ARG A 80 -13.65 -17.47 0.84
CA ARG A 80 -14.84 -16.87 1.46
C ARG A 80 -15.51 -15.89 0.49
N ASP A 81 -14.75 -15.01 -0.11
CA ASP A 81 -15.28 -13.97 -1.01
C ASP A 81 -15.88 -14.57 -2.28
N ILE A 82 -15.25 -15.60 -2.86
CA ILE A 82 -15.81 -16.33 -4.00
C ILE A 82 -17.16 -16.93 -3.64
N ARG A 83 -17.28 -17.59 -2.48
CA ARG A 83 -18.57 -18.18 -2.03
C ARG A 83 -19.64 -17.11 -1.84
N LEU A 84 -19.28 -15.99 -1.21
CA LEU A 84 -20.24 -14.92 -0.89
C LEU A 84 -20.67 -14.13 -2.14
N PHE A 85 -19.76 -13.83 -3.07
CA PHE A 85 -19.99 -12.76 -4.04
C PHE A 85 -20.15 -13.23 -5.48
N ARG A 86 -19.91 -14.51 -5.83
CA ARG A 86 -19.98 -14.98 -7.22
C ARG A 86 -21.28 -14.72 -7.96
N ARG A 87 -22.41 -14.60 -7.24
CA ARG A 87 -23.73 -14.32 -7.81
C ARG A 87 -24.17 -12.86 -7.59
N HIS A 88 -23.32 -12.05 -7.01
CA HIS A 88 -23.66 -10.70 -6.57
C HIS A 88 -22.90 -9.60 -7.29
N THR A 89 -22.01 -9.94 -8.25
CA THR A 89 -21.21 -8.94 -8.95
C THR A 89 -20.87 -9.31 -10.38
N SER A 90 -20.67 -8.29 -11.22
CA SER A 90 -20.12 -8.42 -12.59
C SER A 90 -18.60 -8.30 -12.62
N GLN A 91 -17.98 -7.72 -11.56
CA GLN A 91 -16.54 -7.59 -11.43
C GLN A 91 -16.14 -7.63 -9.95
N TYR A 92 -15.18 -8.47 -9.63
CA TYR A 92 -14.55 -8.53 -8.31
C TYR A 92 -13.11 -8.00 -8.42
N ILE A 93 -12.79 -6.93 -7.71
CA ILE A 93 -11.42 -6.37 -7.70
C ILE A 93 -10.73 -6.75 -6.39
N PHE A 94 -9.62 -7.45 -6.52
CA PHE A 94 -8.74 -7.82 -5.42
C PHE A 94 -7.56 -6.84 -5.31
N ILE A 95 -7.35 -6.30 -4.13
CA ILE A 95 -6.16 -5.49 -3.84
C ILE A 95 -5.04 -6.38 -3.36
N SER A 96 -4.08 -6.60 -4.24
CA SER A 96 -2.85 -7.34 -4.02
C SER A 96 -1.74 -6.40 -3.50
N SER A 97 -0.50 -6.60 -3.90
CA SER A 97 0.65 -5.76 -3.55
C SER A 97 1.73 -5.84 -4.62
N ALA A 98 2.44 -4.76 -4.87
CA ALA A 98 3.63 -4.78 -5.73
C ALA A 98 4.82 -5.52 -5.12
N SER A 99 4.81 -5.80 -3.81
CA SER A 99 5.85 -6.61 -3.15
C SER A 99 5.91 -8.07 -3.61
N ILE A 100 4.89 -8.54 -4.36
CA ILE A 100 4.83 -9.90 -4.88
C ILE A 100 5.73 -10.15 -6.09
N TYR A 101 6.17 -9.10 -6.80
CA TYR A 101 7.12 -9.26 -7.89
C TYR A 101 8.41 -9.89 -7.41
N GLN A 102 9.05 -10.67 -8.29
CA GLN A 102 10.27 -11.41 -7.95
C GLN A 102 11.30 -10.55 -7.21
N LYS A 103 11.80 -11.09 -6.09
CA LYS A 103 12.85 -10.47 -5.28
C LYS A 103 14.05 -11.42 -5.09
N PRO A 104 15.27 -10.96 -5.38
CA PRO A 104 15.57 -9.69 -6.07
C PRO A 104 15.03 -9.70 -7.52
N PRO A 105 14.67 -8.54 -8.08
CA PRO A 105 14.22 -8.48 -9.46
C PRO A 105 15.38 -8.73 -10.42
N SER A 106 15.12 -9.42 -11.53
CA SER A 106 16.13 -9.61 -12.61
C SER A 106 16.42 -8.34 -13.40
N HIS A 107 15.50 -7.37 -13.33
CA HIS A 107 15.61 -6.05 -13.94
C HIS A 107 14.92 -5.02 -13.04
N PRO A 108 15.47 -3.81 -12.84
CA PRO A 108 14.89 -2.81 -11.96
C PRO A 108 13.52 -2.29 -12.42
N VAL A 109 13.23 -2.31 -13.73
CA VAL A 109 11.91 -1.97 -14.28
C VAL A 109 11.05 -3.23 -14.32
N VAL A 110 9.92 -3.22 -13.61
CA VAL A 110 8.97 -4.33 -13.55
C VAL A 110 7.68 -3.97 -14.28
N SER A 111 7.07 -4.97 -14.91
CA SER A 111 5.74 -4.90 -15.51
C SER A 111 4.84 -5.96 -14.90
N GLU A 112 3.56 -5.98 -15.24
CA GLU A 112 2.62 -6.99 -14.72
C GLU A 112 2.96 -8.42 -15.15
N SER A 113 3.79 -8.59 -16.17
CA SER A 113 4.32 -9.89 -16.63
C SER A 113 5.59 -10.34 -15.90
N THR A 114 6.19 -9.48 -15.08
CA THR A 114 7.33 -9.88 -14.24
C THR A 114 6.93 -11.06 -13.34
N PRO A 115 7.76 -12.13 -13.25
CA PRO A 115 7.46 -13.27 -12.39
C PRO A 115 7.14 -12.89 -10.95
N LEU A 116 6.28 -13.67 -10.31
CA LEU A 116 5.87 -13.48 -8.93
C LEU A 116 6.65 -14.43 -8.03
N ALA A 117 7.54 -13.91 -7.19
CA ALA A 117 8.31 -14.69 -6.23
C ALA A 117 8.89 -13.79 -5.13
N ASN A 118 8.62 -14.11 -3.87
CA ASN A 118 9.23 -13.39 -2.75
C ASN A 118 9.61 -14.37 -1.64
N PRO A 119 10.89 -14.80 -1.60
CA PRO A 119 11.33 -15.76 -0.58
C PRO A 119 11.44 -15.14 0.82
N PHE A 120 11.48 -13.81 0.94
CA PHE A 120 11.77 -13.10 2.17
C PHE A 120 10.53 -12.74 2.98
N TRP A 121 9.34 -12.62 2.35
CA TRP A 121 8.17 -12.06 3.01
C TRP A 121 6.93 -12.97 2.91
N GLN A 122 6.43 -13.46 4.06
CA GLN A 122 5.22 -14.29 4.10
C GLN A 122 3.99 -13.54 3.56
N TYR A 123 3.84 -12.27 3.90
CA TYR A 123 2.77 -11.41 3.35
C TYR A 123 2.72 -11.45 1.82
N SER A 124 3.89 -11.36 1.16
CA SER A 124 3.95 -11.39 -0.30
C SER A 124 3.62 -12.77 -0.86
N ARG A 125 4.07 -13.85 -0.19
CA ARG A 125 3.71 -15.23 -0.57
C ARG A 125 2.21 -15.48 -0.45
N ASP A 126 1.57 -14.98 0.60
CA ASP A 126 0.13 -15.08 0.80
C ASP A 126 -0.64 -14.31 -0.29
N LYS A 127 -0.19 -13.11 -0.67
CA LYS A 127 -0.78 -12.35 -1.77
C LYS A 127 -0.60 -13.07 -3.12
N ILE A 128 0.56 -13.69 -3.38
CA ILE A 128 0.79 -14.53 -4.58
C ILE A 128 -0.23 -15.67 -4.61
N ALA A 129 -0.38 -16.38 -3.51
CA ALA A 129 -1.33 -17.50 -3.41
C ALA A 129 -2.80 -17.04 -3.60
N CYS A 130 -3.15 -15.84 -3.14
CA CYS A 130 -4.46 -15.22 -3.42
C CYS A 130 -4.66 -14.99 -4.93
N GLU A 131 -3.66 -14.42 -5.61
CA GLU A 131 -3.72 -14.18 -7.06
C GLU A 131 -3.81 -15.48 -7.86
N GLU A 132 -3.01 -16.49 -7.51
CA GLU A 132 -3.05 -17.81 -8.13
C GLU A 132 -4.44 -18.45 -8.00
N ARG A 133 -5.06 -18.35 -6.82
CA ARG A 133 -6.41 -18.86 -6.59
C ARG A 133 -7.44 -18.11 -7.45
N LEU A 134 -7.40 -16.79 -7.50
CA LEU A 134 -8.30 -15.98 -8.32
C LEU A 134 -8.13 -16.29 -9.82
N ASN A 135 -6.89 -16.38 -10.31
CA ASN A 135 -6.59 -16.75 -11.69
C ASN A 135 -7.13 -18.13 -12.06
N ARG A 136 -7.05 -19.10 -11.14
CA ARG A 136 -7.61 -20.44 -11.34
C ARG A 136 -9.13 -20.38 -11.47
N VAL A 137 -9.82 -19.75 -10.53
CA VAL A 137 -11.28 -19.66 -10.52
C VAL A 137 -11.80 -18.86 -11.73
N TYR A 138 -11.08 -17.83 -12.16
CA TYR A 138 -11.42 -17.13 -13.40
C TYR A 138 -11.39 -18.08 -14.61
N ARG A 139 -10.33 -18.87 -14.77
CA ARG A 139 -10.19 -19.80 -15.91
C ARG A 139 -11.16 -20.98 -15.88
N GLU A 140 -11.39 -21.54 -14.69
CA GLU A 140 -12.18 -22.79 -14.54
C GLU A 140 -13.69 -22.51 -14.36
N GLU A 141 -14.04 -21.41 -13.73
CA GLU A 141 -15.41 -21.13 -13.28
C GLU A 141 -15.95 -19.77 -13.75
N GLY A 142 -15.15 -18.99 -14.47
CA GLY A 142 -15.56 -17.68 -15.01
C GLY A 142 -15.76 -16.60 -13.93
N PHE A 143 -15.16 -16.73 -12.73
CA PHE A 143 -15.27 -15.70 -11.69
C PHE A 143 -14.64 -14.38 -12.15
N PRO A 144 -15.40 -13.26 -12.23
CA PRO A 144 -15.01 -12.07 -12.98
C PRO A 144 -13.98 -11.21 -12.19
N MET A 145 -12.77 -11.70 -11.98
CA MET A 145 -11.76 -11.04 -11.17
C MET A 145 -10.95 -9.99 -11.94
N THR A 146 -10.53 -8.96 -11.25
CA THR A 146 -9.46 -8.02 -11.62
C THR A 146 -8.51 -7.90 -10.45
N ILE A 147 -7.21 -7.84 -10.70
CA ILE A 147 -6.19 -7.73 -9.65
C ILE A 147 -5.53 -6.37 -9.75
N VAL A 148 -5.36 -5.68 -8.61
CA VAL A 148 -4.64 -4.41 -8.55
C VAL A 148 -3.52 -4.50 -7.51
N ARG A 149 -2.31 -4.14 -7.90
CA ARG A 149 -1.06 -4.22 -7.13
C ARG A 149 -0.59 -2.81 -6.80
N PRO A 150 -1.04 -2.20 -5.69
CA PRO A 150 -0.48 -0.92 -5.26
C PRO A 150 1.00 -1.10 -4.85
N SER A 151 1.82 -0.09 -5.13
CA SER A 151 3.15 0.08 -4.58
C SER A 151 3.06 0.80 -3.22
N HIS A 152 4.13 1.45 -2.79
CA HIS A 152 4.16 2.25 -1.57
C HIS A 152 3.28 3.49 -1.70
N THR A 153 2.01 3.35 -1.36
CA THR A 153 0.98 4.37 -1.58
C THR A 153 0.68 5.08 -0.26
N TYR A 154 0.63 6.42 -0.27
CA TYR A 154 0.49 7.25 0.92
C TYR A 154 -0.55 8.36 0.76
N ASP A 155 -1.08 8.84 1.87
CA ASP A 155 -1.96 10.01 2.03
C ASP A 155 -1.78 10.52 3.47
N THR A 156 -2.33 9.78 4.43
CA THR A 156 -2.29 10.07 5.88
C THR A 156 -1.32 9.16 6.64
N VAL A 157 -0.27 8.74 5.97
CA VAL A 157 0.82 7.92 6.51
C VAL A 157 2.15 8.47 6.01
N ILE A 158 3.24 8.30 6.77
CA ILE A 158 4.58 8.74 6.40
C ILE A 158 5.31 7.58 5.71
N PRO A 159 5.55 7.64 4.38
CA PRO A 159 6.00 6.50 3.59
C PRO A 159 7.52 6.31 3.63
N VAL A 160 8.10 6.21 4.83
CA VAL A 160 9.50 5.86 5.03
C VAL A 160 9.67 4.35 5.18
N ALA A 161 10.87 3.84 4.88
CA ALA A 161 11.16 2.41 5.02
C ALA A 161 11.25 1.99 6.49
N ILE A 162 11.81 2.84 7.34
CA ILE A 162 12.08 2.59 8.75
C ILE A 162 11.67 3.81 9.57
N GLY A 163 11.08 3.58 10.72
CA GLY A 163 10.86 4.59 11.74
C GLY A 163 9.43 5.08 11.93
N SER A 164 8.59 5.01 10.92
CA SER A 164 7.16 5.38 11.01
C SER A 164 6.34 4.78 9.88
N TRP A 165 5.05 4.74 10.07
CA TRP A 165 4.04 4.55 9.03
C TRP A 165 2.78 5.37 9.37
N ASP A 166 2.03 4.98 10.39
CA ASP A 166 0.80 5.63 10.86
C ASP A 166 1.01 6.48 12.12
N ASP A 167 2.25 6.87 12.39
CA ASP A 167 2.67 7.61 13.57
C ASP A 167 3.68 8.73 13.20
N TYR A 168 3.96 9.60 14.15
CA TYR A 168 4.78 10.80 13.95
C TYR A 168 6.24 10.64 14.42
N THR A 169 6.65 9.42 14.80
CA THR A 169 7.94 9.17 15.47
C THR A 169 9.14 9.65 14.68
N ILE A 170 9.20 9.41 13.36
CA ILE A 170 10.33 9.81 12.53
C ILE A 170 10.47 11.34 12.46
N ILE A 171 9.37 12.06 12.40
CA ILE A 171 9.36 13.53 12.37
C ILE A 171 9.79 14.09 13.73
N ASP A 172 9.26 13.53 14.81
CA ASP A 172 9.67 13.91 16.17
C ASP A 172 11.18 13.71 16.37
N ARG A 173 11.74 12.57 15.91
CA ARG A 173 13.18 12.32 15.96
C ARG A 173 13.97 13.37 15.22
N MET A 174 13.56 13.72 13.99
CA MET A 174 14.21 14.76 13.18
C MET A 174 14.15 16.12 13.88
N LYS A 175 12.98 16.52 14.40
CA LYS A 175 12.78 17.78 15.14
C LYS A 175 13.63 17.87 16.40
N ASN A 176 13.87 16.75 17.06
CA ASN A 176 14.75 16.66 18.24
C ASN A 176 16.22 16.45 17.87
N GLY A 177 16.61 16.53 16.60
CA GLY A 177 17.98 16.38 16.13
C GLY A 177 18.59 14.99 16.36
N LYS A 178 17.74 13.95 16.52
CA LYS A 178 18.17 12.57 16.66
C LYS A 178 18.52 11.96 15.30
N LYS A 179 19.44 11.00 15.29
CA LYS A 179 19.80 10.22 14.11
C LYS A 179 18.65 9.35 13.64
N ILE A 180 18.51 9.21 12.30
CA ILE A 180 17.53 8.33 11.66
C ILE A 180 18.25 7.33 10.75
N ILE A 181 17.62 6.18 10.49
CA ILE A 181 18.20 5.12 9.67
C ILE A 181 17.69 5.24 8.23
N VAL A 182 18.62 5.23 7.28
CA VAL A 182 18.36 4.91 5.88
C VAL A 182 19.06 3.59 5.57
N HIS A 183 18.31 2.61 5.05
CA HIS A 183 18.86 1.29 4.76
C HIS A 183 19.79 1.29 3.54
N GLY A 184 20.80 0.42 3.57
CA GLY A 184 21.86 0.37 2.56
C GLY A 184 22.62 1.69 2.51
N ASP A 185 22.96 2.14 1.32
CA ASP A 185 23.53 3.46 1.06
C ASP A 185 22.46 4.52 0.70
N GLY A 186 21.18 4.12 0.73
CA GLY A 186 20.06 4.96 0.39
C GLY A 186 19.89 5.24 -1.10
N THR A 187 20.63 4.57 -2.00
CA THR A 187 20.60 4.84 -3.45
C THR A 187 19.64 3.95 -4.23
N SER A 188 19.09 2.89 -3.64
CA SER A 188 18.08 2.07 -4.30
C SER A 188 16.85 2.90 -4.65
N LEU A 189 16.36 2.73 -5.90
CA LEU A 189 15.24 3.48 -6.45
C LEU A 189 13.90 2.88 -5.99
N TRP A 190 12.96 3.75 -5.67
CA TRP A 190 11.63 3.38 -5.26
C TRP A 190 10.56 4.31 -5.83
N THR A 191 9.36 3.77 -6.02
CA THR A 191 8.21 4.55 -6.50
C THR A 191 7.20 4.70 -5.38
N ILE A 192 6.95 5.95 -4.99
CA ILE A 192 5.92 6.31 -4.00
C ILE A 192 4.77 7.01 -4.71
N THR A 193 3.54 6.60 -4.43
CA THR A 193 2.36 7.10 -5.13
C THR A 193 1.40 7.74 -4.14
N HIS A 194 0.97 8.97 -4.40
CA HIS A 194 -0.09 9.58 -3.59
C HIS A 194 -1.42 8.85 -3.82
N SER A 195 -2.21 8.64 -2.75
CA SER A 195 -3.48 7.88 -2.85
C SER A 195 -4.51 8.51 -3.78
N GLU A 196 -4.49 9.84 -3.96
CA GLU A 196 -5.35 10.50 -4.95
C GLU A 196 -4.94 10.16 -6.39
N ASP A 197 -3.64 10.07 -6.68
CA ASP A 197 -3.17 9.64 -8.00
C ASP A 197 -3.48 8.16 -8.25
N PHE A 198 -3.29 7.32 -7.22
CA PHE A 198 -3.75 5.93 -7.30
C PHE A 198 -5.25 5.84 -7.62
N ALA A 199 -6.07 6.65 -6.95
CA ALA A 199 -7.52 6.67 -7.17
C ALA A 199 -7.89 7.04 -8.62
N ARG A 200 -7.15 7.97 -9.25
CA ARG A 200 -7.37 8.37 -10.66
C ARG A 200 -7.15 7.23 -11.64
N GLY A 201 -6.19 6.35 -11.37
CA GLY A 201 -5.98 5.14 -12.17
C GLY A 201 -6.96 4.02 -11.83
N PHE A 202 -7.38 3.92 -10.56
CA PHE A 202 -8.19 2.84 -10.05
C PHE A 202 -9.68 2.97 -10.40
N VAL A 203 -10.28 4.14 -10.17
CA VAL A 203 -11.74 4.34 -10.32
C VAL A 203 -12.22 4.00 -11.73
N PRO A 204 -11.51 4.37 -12.83
CA PRO A 204 -11.92 3.99 -14.17
C PRO A 204 -11.82 2.48 -14.49
N LEU A 205 -11.08 1.69 -13.69
CA LEU A 205 -11.07 0.24 -13.84
C LEU A 205 -12.33 -0.42 -13.29
N MET A 206 -13.06 0.25 -12.41
CA MET A 206 -14.34 -0.25 -11.90
C MET A 206 -15.39 -0.26 -13.01
N GLY A 207 -15.97 -1.43 -13.29
CA GLY A 207 -16.92 -1.65 -14.37
C GLY A 207 -16.29 -1.76 -15.77
N HIS A 208 -14.95 -1.73 -15.88
CA HIS A 208 -14.24 -1.86 -17.14
C HIS A 208 -14.17 -3.33 -17.56
N GLN A 209 -14.99 -3.74 -18.51
CA GLN A 209 -15.13 -5.15 -18.92
C GLN A 209 -13.79 -5.79 -19.38
N GLN A 210 -12.95 -5.04 -20.10
CA GLN A 210 -11.65 -5.55 -20.55
C GLN A 210 -10.61 -5.70 -19.42
N ALA A 211 -10.88 -5.14 -18.25
CA ALA A 211 -10.03 -5.32 -17.08
C ALA A 211 -10.28 -6.66 -16.34
N ILE A 212 -11.38 -7.35 -16.67
CA ILE A 212 -11.68 -8.68 -16.12
C ILE A 212 -10.64 -9.68 -16.61
N GLY A 213 -10.09 -10.48 -15.71
CA GLY A 213 -9.01 -11.41 -15.99
C GLY A 213 -7.62 -10.77 -16.07
N GLN A 214 -7.50 -9.47 -15.74
CA GLN A 214 -6.24 -8.72 -15.82
C GLN A 214 -5.69 -8.34 -14.46
N SER A 215 -4.36 -8.16 -14.41
CA SER A 215 -3.65 -7.58 -13.28
C SER A 215 -3.09 -6.22 -13.66
N PHE A 216 -3.07 -5.28 -12.72
CA PHE A 216 -2.51 -3.94 -12.91
C PHE A 216 -1.68 -3.53 -11.72
N HIS A 217 -0.55 -2.87 -11.90
CA HIS A 217 -0.05 -1.94 -10.91
C HIS A 217 -0.45 -0.51 -11.30
N ILE A 218 -0.63 0.34 -10.30
CA ILE A 218 -1.00 1.75 -10.47
C ILE A 218 -0.05 2.55 -9.62
N THR A 219 0.90 3.24 -10.25
CA THR A 219 1.96 3.95 -9.54
C THR A 219 2.25 5.31 -10.17
N SER A 220 2.96 6.16 -9.44
CA SER A 220 3.60 7.35 -10.01
C SER A 220 4.65 6.94 -11.05
N ASP A 221 4.94 7.84 -11.98
CA ASP A 221 6.11 7.73 -12.87
C ASP A 221 7.39 8.30 -12.21
N GLU A 222 7.25 8.98 -11.05
CA GLU A 222 8.37 9.52 -10.30
C GLU A 222 9.12 8.39 -9.59
N SER A 223 10.42 8.31 -9.81
CA SER A 223 11.31 7.37 -9.11
C SER A 223 12.33 8.15 -8.29
N LEU A 224 12.36 7.88 -7.00
CA LEU A 224 13.26 8.52 -6.05
C LEU A 224 14.14 7.46 -5.38
N ASN A 225 15.35 7.84 -4.99
CA ASN A 225 16.12 7.01 -4.07
C ASN A 225 15.72 7.29 -2.61
N TRP A 226 16.08 6.40 -1.70
CA TRP A 226 15.68 6.54 -0.30
C TRP A 226 16.26 7.78 0.38
N ASN A 227 17.47 8.22 -0.02
CA ASN A 227 18.02 9.48 0.48
C ASN A 227 17.11 10.66 0.11
N GLN A 228 16.66 10.75 -1.14
CA GLN A 228 15.74 11.78 -1.60
C GLN A 228 14.39 11.72 -0.86
N ILE A 229 13.89 10.51 -0.61
CA ILE A 229 12.62 10.31 0.12
C ILE A 229 12.75 10.87 1.55
N TYR A 230 13.77 10.47 2.31
CA TYR A 230 13.95 10.96 3.69
C TYR A 230 14.27 12.46 3.75
N GLN A 231 15.04 12.98 2.80
CA GLN A 231 15.31 14.42 2.68
C GLN A 231 14.04 15.21 2.38
N ALA A 232 13.16 14.71 1.50
CA ALA A 232 11.87 15.35 1.23
C ALA A 232 10.95 15.34 2.46
N VAL A 233 10.96 14.26 3.25
CA VAL A 233 10.24 14.18 4.53
C VAL A 233 10.77 15.22 5.52
N ALA A 234 12.09 15.34 5.66
CA ALA A 234 12.72 16.32 6.54
C ALA A 234 12.43 17.76 6.12
N ALA A 235 12.56 18.05 4.82
CA ALA A 235 12.25 19.38 4.26
C ALA A 235 10.77 19.75 4.44
N ALA A 236 9.86 18.79 4.33
CA ALA A 236 8.44 19.03 4.57
C ALA A 236 8.11 19.33 6.04
N ALA A 237 8.94 18.84 6.98
CA ALA A 237 8.85 19.12 8.41
C ALA A 237 9.69 20.33 8.86
N ASP A 238 10.33 21.04 7.91
CA ASP A 238 11.23 22.18 8.15
C ASP A 238 12.40 21.86 9.09
N VAL A 239 13.04 20.70 8.86
CA VAL A 239 14.19 20.23 9.65
C VAL A 239 15.26 19.59 8.77
N GLU A 240 16.47 19.41 9.30
CA GLU A 240 17.52 18.61 8.71
C GLU A 240 17.50 17.17 9.26
N ALA A 241 17.68 16.19 8.37
CA ALA A 241 17.79 14.79 8.76
C ALA A 241 19.23 14.39 9.06
N LYS A 242 19.52 13.91 10.26
CA LYS A 242 20.80 13.26 10.61
C LYS A 242 20.75 11.78 10.21
N ILE A 243 21.09 11.49 8.97
CA ILE A 243 21.00 10.16 8.39
C ILE A 243 22.20 9.30 8.80
N VAL A 244 21.92 8.06 9.22
CA VAL A 244 22.91 6.98 9.34
C VAL A 244 22.55 5.90 8.31
N HIS A 245 23.48 5.60 7.42
CA HIS A 245 23.32 4.53 6.43
C HIS A 245 23.73 3.20 7.05
N ILE A 246 22.80 2.24 7.10
CA ILE A 246 23.01 0.93 7.72
C ILE A 246 22.60 -0.17 6.75
N PRO A 247 23.45 -1.21 6.51
CA PRO A 247 23.11 -2.32 5.64
C PRO A 247 21.78 -2.98 6.00
N SER A 248 20.96 -3.29 4.99
CA SER A 248 19.61 -3.84 5.19
C SER A 248 19.61 -5.17 5.94
N ASP A 249 20.59 -6.02 5.67
CA ASP A 249 20.76 -7.33 6.35
C ASP A 249 21.19 -7.19 7.80
N PHE A 250 21.94 -6.12 8.15
CA PHE A 250 22.25 -5.80 9.53
C PHE A 250 20.98 -5.38 10.29
N ILE A 251 20.19 -4.46 9.71
CA ILE A 251 18.93 -3.99 10.31
C ILE A 251 17.97 -5.18 10.53
N ALA A 252 17.89 -6.07 9.55
CA ALA A 252 17.01 -7.24 9.59
C ALA A 252 17.32 -8.25 10.72
N LYS A 253 18.51 -8.17 11.36
CA LYS A 253 18.84 -9.00 12.53
C LYS A 253 18.14 -8.55 13.82
N PHE A 254 17.65 -7.32 13.87
CA PHE A 254 17.01 -6.77 15.06
C PHE A 254 15.50 -6.97 15.08
N ASP A 255 14.89 -7.20 13.92
CA ASP A 255 13.45 -7.39 13.80
C ASP A 255 13.15 -8.22 12.54
N GLU A 256 12.48 -9.37 12.72
CA GLU A 256 12.09 -10.28 11.63
C GLU A 256 11.19 -9.59 10.58
N PHE A 257 10.37 -8.63 10.99
CA PHE A 257 9.58 -7.83 10.07
C PHE A 257 10.46 -7.12 9.03
N GLN A 258 11.65 -6.68 9.41
CA GLN A 258 12.56 -5.98 8.50
C GLN A 258 13.16 -6.90 7.43
N VAL A 259 13.18 -8.21 7.62
CA VAL A 259 13.54 -9.17 6.55
C VAL A 259 12.58 -9.01 5.37
N GLY A 260 11.29 -9.06 5.62
CA GLY A 260 10.28 -8.85 4.60
C GLY A 260 10.26 -7.42 4.05
N ASN A 261 10.25 -6.44 4.95
CA ASN A 261 10.15 -5.02 4.63
C ASN A 261 11.33 -4.51 3.78
N LEU A 262 12.56 -4.93 4.09
CA LEU A 262 13.76 -4.49 3.39
C LEU A 262 14.19 -5.49 2.32
N LEU A 263 14.61 -6.70 2.69
CA LEU A 263 15.14 -7.68 1.73
C LEU A 263 14.06 -8.19 0.77
N GLY A 264 12.83 -8.30 1.27
CA GLY A 264 11.66 -8.70 0.48
C GLY A 264 11.02 -7.57 -0.33
N ASP A 265 11.43 -6.31 -0.14
CA ASP A 265 10.76 -5.19 -0.82
C ASP A 265 11.74 -4.03 -1.13
N LYS A 266 12.18 -3.25 -0.15
CA LYS A 266 12.73 -1.89 -0.32
C LYS A 266 14.24 -1.82 -0.55
N ALA A 267 15.00 -2.88 -0.23
CA ALA A 267 16.46 -2.88 -0.34
C ALA A 267 16.99 -2.88 -1.79
N VAL A 268 16.14 -3.20 -2.76
CA VAL A 268 16.50 -3.29 -4.18
C VAL A 268 15.68 -2.33 -5.01
N SER A 269 16.29 -1.73 -6.03
CA SER A 269 15.60 -0.81 -6.93
C SER A 269 14.41 -1.48 -7.62
N THR A 270 13.25 -0.83 -7.56
CA THR A 270 12.04 -1.26 -8.27
C THR A 270 11.34 -0.06 -8.87
N ILE A 271 11.23 -0.04 -10.20
CA ILE A 271 10.55 0.98 -11.00
C ILE A 271 9.41 0.29 -11.75
N PHE A 272 8.28 0.93 -11.89
CA PHE A 272 7.09 0.33 -12.48
C PHE A 272 6.82 0.86 -13.89
N ASP A 273 6.62 -0.05 -14.84
CA ASP A 273 6.17 0.30 -16.19
C ASP A 273 4.65 0.49 -16.21
N ASN A 274 4.20 1.73 -16.15
CA ASN A 274 2.80 2.11 -16.17
C ASN A 274 2.12 2.03 -17.55
N SER A 275 2.76 1.47 -18.59
CA SER A 275 2.21 1.41 -19.95
C SER A 275 0.84 0.70 -19.99
N LYS A 276 0.66 -0.35 -19.19
CA LYS A 276 -0.60 -1.11 -19.16
C LYS A 276 -1.74 -0.28 -18.58
N ILE A 277 -1.57 0.31 -17.40
CA ILE A 277 -2.62 1.13 -16.81
C ILE A 277 -2.95 2.34 -17.69
N LYS A 278 -1.96 3.00 -18.30
CA LYS A 278 -2.18 4.12 -19.24
C LYS A 278 -2.95 3.72 -20.50
N ARG A 279 -2.83 2.46 -20.94
CA ARG A 279 -3.61 1.93 -22.06
C ARG A 279 -5.06 1.71 -21.70
N PHE A 280 -5.34 1.18 -20.49
CA PHE A 280 -6.69 0.90 -20.02
C PHE A 280 -7.42 2.14 -19.50
N VAL A 281 -6.66 3.10 -18.99
CA VAL A 281 -7.15 4.38 -18.48
C VAL A 281 -6.42 5.50 -19.25
N PRO A 282 -6.86 5.82 -20.47
CA PRO A 282 -6.26 6.89 -21.26
C PRO A 282 -6.30 8.22 -20.51
N GLY A 283 -5.16 8.90 -20.46
CA GLY A 283 -5.03 10.15 -19.69
C GLY A 283 -4.65 9.96 -18.22
N TYR A 284 -4.46 8.72 -17.74
CA TYR A 284 -3.88 8.52 -16.41
C TYR A 284 -2.48 9.11 -16.33
N VAL A 285 -2.33 10.07 -15.44
CA VAL A 285 -1.05 10.69 -15.07
C VAL A 285 -1.08 10.92 -13.55
N ALA A 286 -0.04 10.49 -12.87
CA ALA A 286 0.20 10.88 -11.48
C ALA A 286 0.69 12.35 -11.47
N THR A 287 -0.05 13.22 -10.80
CA THR A 287 0.16 14.68 -10.83
C THR A 287 0.65 15.27 -9.52
N ILE A 288 0.77 14.44 -8.49
CA ILE A 288 1.21 14.86 -7.15
C ILE A 288 2.63 14.34 -6.93
N PRO A 289 3.67 15.16 -7.18
CA PRO A 289 5.04 14.75 -6.90
C PRO A 289 5.24 14.56 -5.40
N PHE A 290 6.19 13.70 -5.04
CA PHE A 290 6.36 13.28 -3.65
C PHE A 290 6.61 14.46 -2.69
N ASN A 291 7.42 15.42 -3.07
CA ASN A 291 7.71 16.60 -2.25
C ASN A 291 6.46 17.43 -1.92
N ALA A 292 5.51 17.52 -2.85
CA ALA A 292 4.24 18.22 -2.61
C ALA A 292 3.27 17.38 -1.78
N GLY A 293 3.20 16.08 -2.06
CA GLY A 293 2.30 15.17 -1.34
C GLY A 293 2.70 14.95 0.11
N ILE A 294 4.00 14.77 0.39
CA ILE A 294 4.49 14.57 1.77
C ILE A 294 4.27 15.81 2.65
N LYS A 295 4.34 17.01 2.07
CA LYS A 295 3.98 18.23 2.78
C LYS A 295 2.53 18.21 3.27
N ARG A 296 1.58 17.80 2.40
CA ARG A 296 0.17 17.63 2.79
C ARG A 296 0.01 16.59 3.91
N THR A 297 0.79 15.50 3.86
CA THR A 297 0.78 14.47 4.89
C THR A 297 1.22 15.04 6.25
N ILE A 298 2.32 15.78 6.29
CA ILE A 298 2.81 16.37 7.54
C ILE A 298 1.83 17.41 8.07
N GLU A 299 1.32 18.30 7.21
CA GLU A 299 0.27 19.26 7.58
C GLU A 299 -0.98 18.57 8.15
N TRP A 300 -1.35 17.39 7.61
CA TRP A 300 -2.46 16.59 8.14
C TRP A 300 -2.18 16.06 9.55
N PHE A 301 -0.95 15.61 9.83
CA PHE A 301 -0.56 15.19 11.18
C PHE A 301 -0.58 16.36 12.15
N GLU A 302 0.03 17.48 11.78
CA GLU A 302 0.23 18.64 12.65
C GLU A 302 -1.05 19.46 12.91
N LYS A 303 -2.04 19.33 12.02
CA LYS A 303 -3.35 19.98 12.19
C LYS A 303 -4.12 19.45 13.42
N GLU A 304 -3.83 18.25 13.87
CA GLU A 304 -4.54 17.59 14.96
C GLU A 304 -3.54 16.91 15.91
N PRO A 305 -3.32 17.43 17.13
CA PRO A 305 -2.34 16.87 18.08
C PRO A 305 -2.52 15.37 18.36
N SER A 306 -3.75 14.88 18.34
CA SER A 306 -4.04 13.44 18.55
C SER A 306 -3.47 12.53 17.47
N ARG A 307 -3.08 13.07 16.32
CA ARG A 307 -2.44 12.34 15.22
C ARG A 307 -0.93 12.24 15.37
N MET A 308 -0.30 13.20 16.06
CA MET A 308 1.16 13.23 16.29
C MET A 308 1.59 12.24 17.38
N ARG A 309 1.14 11.00 17.27
CA ARG A 309 1.49 9.93 18.21
C ARG A 309 2.95 9.51 18.01
N ILE A 310 3.67 9.42 19.10
CA ILE A 310 5.03 8.89 19.13
C ILE A 310 4.95 7.45 19.62
N LYS A 311 5.58 6.53 18.88
CA LYS A 311 5.71 5.13 19.26
C LYS A 311 7.08 4.90 19.90
N PRO A 312 7.14 4.68 21.22
CA PRO A 312 8.43 4.45 21.92
C PRO A 312 9.22 3.28 21.34
N GLU A 313 8.51 2.22 20.89
CA GLU A 313 9.10 1.05 20.26
C GLU A 313 9.89 1.39 18.98
N ASN A 314 9.38 2.29 18.14
CA ASN A 314 10.08 2.76 16.94
C ASN A 314 11.33 3.56 17.29
N ASN A 315 11.27 4.40 18.34
CA ASN A 315 12.43 5.11 18.84
C ASN A 315 13.49 4.15 19.36
N HIS A 316 13.08 3.21 20.22
CA HIS A 316 13.98 2.23 20.83
C HIS A 316 14.65 1.35 19.76
N PHE A 317 13.89 0.87 18.78
CA PHE A 317 14.44 0.11 17.66
C PHE A 317 15.54 0.87 16.92
N MET A 318 15.27 2.14 16.55
CA MET A 318 16.27 2.95 15.84
C MET A 318 17.51 3.22 16.70
N ASP A 319 17.33 3.50 18.00
CA ASP A 319 18.44 3.75 18.91
C ASP A 319 19.32 2.49 19.05
N GLN A 320 18.71 1.30 19.26
CA GLN A 320 19.44 0.03 19.35
C GLN A 320 20.24 -0.30 18.08
N VAL A 321 19.61 -0.15 16.91
CA VAL A 321 20.28 -0.49 15.64
C VAL A 321 21.43 0.47 15.36
N ILE A 322 21.26 1.78 15.60
CA ILE A 322 22.30 2.80 15.38
C ILE A 322 23.45 2.57 16.34
N GLU A 323 23.18 2.39 17.63
CA GLU A 323 24.21 2.17 18.66
C GLU A 323 25.05 0.94 18.35
N ALA A 324 24.40 -0.19 18.04
CA ALA A 324 25.10 -1.42 17.69
C ALA A 324 25.95 -1.27 16.42
N TYR A 325 25.45 -0.53 15.42
CA TYR A 325 26.19 -0.30 14.19
C TYR A 325 27.42 0.59 14.41
N GLU A 326 27.29 1.67 15.18
CA GLU A 326 28.38 2.60 15.48
C GLU A 326 29.48 1.92 16.32
N GLN A 327 29.12 1.06 17.29
CA GLN A 327 30.09 0.27 18.06
C GLN A 327 30.97 -0.63 17.18
N VAL A 328 30.37 -1.22 16.10
CA VAL A 328 31.17 -2.02 15.16
C VAL A 328 32.22 -1.14 14.44
N PHE A 329 31.82 0.06 14.03
CA PHE A 329 32.76 0.99 13.36
C PHE A 329 33.88 1.47 14.26
N GLU A 330 33.61 1.77 15.54
CA GLU A 330 34.62 2.18 16.53
C GLU A 330 35.63 1.07 16.84
N SER A 331 35.21 -0.19 16.66
CA SER A 331 36.08 -1.36 16.89
C SER A 331 37.03 -1.69 15.73
N VAL A 332 36.84 -1.06 14.55
CA VAL A 332 37.68 -1.29 13.36
C VAL A 332 38.92 -0.38 13.47
N PRO A 333 40.16 -0.93 13.48
CA PRO A 333 41.36 -0.10 13.47
C PRO A 333 41.41 0.80 12.23
N SER A 334 41.75 2.06 12.40
CA SER A 334 41.94 3.06 11.34
C SER A 334 43.10 2.74 10.42
#